data_4bf06b802d006f8e187f3ac628cdb833
#
_entry.id   4bf06b802d006f8e187f3ac628cdb833
#
_cell.length_a   1.000
_cell.length_b   1.000
_cell.length_c   1.000
_cell.angle_alpha   90.00
_cell.angle_beta   90.00
_cell.angle_gamma   90.00
#
_symmetry.space_group_name_H-M   'P 1'
#
loop_
_entity.id
_entity.type
_entity.pdbx_description
1 polymer ?
#
loop_
_entity_poly.entity_id
_entity_poly.type
_entity_poly.pdbx_seq_one_letter_code
_entity_poly.pdbx_strand_id
1 'polypeptide(L)'
;MKQLYLLLITLLVSLSAYAERSGTCGDNLQWKLTDEGVLTITGTGKMKDWKYNYSPWYAYKSVKQVIIGDGVTTIGSSAFSGCSSLTSVTITNSVTTIGYYAFSGCKNVKQITVEAVTPPECSINTFDGVNTKECKLFVPKNSIDAYKKADGWKEFFLIEGITTGIINNIYNKIENVDVYTIDGVKCLSKANVNEINALPKGVYIINGKKIIIK
;
A
#
# COMPACT_ATOMS: atom_id res chain seq x y z
N MET A 1 -42.39 6.72 -28.65
CA MET A 1 -41.87 7.74 -27.72
C MET A 1 -41.78 7.26 -26.27
N LYS A 2 -42.80 6.61 -25.72
CA LYS A 2 -42.72 6.11 -24.31
C LYS A 2 -41.63 5.06 -24.05
N GLN A 3 -41.33 4.20 -25.01
CA GLN A 3 -40.26 3.18 -24.85
C GLN A 3 -38.83 3.79 -24.89
N LEU A 4 -38.65 4.89 -25.62
CA LEU A 4 -37.34 5.58 -25.67
C LEU A 4 -37.02 6.29 -24.34
N TYR A 5 -38.05 6.80 -23.64
CA TYR A 5 -37.92 7.43 -22.32
C TYR A 5 -37.58 6.39 -21.23
N LEU A 6 -38.13 5.18 -21.31
CA LEU A 6 -37.81 4.10 -20.38
C LEU A 6 -36.33 3.64 -20.51
N LEU A 7 -35.83 3.55 -21.74
CA LEU A 7 -34.44 3.20 -22.01
C LEU A 7 -33.45 4.30 -21.54
N LEU A 8 -33.83 5.57 -21.64
CA LEU A 8 -33.03 6.69 -21.14
C LEU A 8 -32.99 6.73 -19.60
N ILE A 9 -34.07 6.38 -18.92
CA ILE A 9 -34.14 6.33 -17.46
C ILE A 9 -33.33 5.13 -16.92
N THR A 10 -33.34 3.97 -17.59
CA THR A 10 -32.53 2.82 -17.20
C THR A 10 -31.02 3.06 -17.45
N LEU A 11 -30.66 3.85 -18.46
CA LEU A 11 -29.26 4.21 -18.69
C LEU A 11 -28.73 5.25 -17.67
N LEU A 12 -29.60 6.10 -17.12
CA LEU A 12 -29.26 7.08 -16.08
C LEU A 12 -29.12 6.44 -14.67
N VAL A 13 -29.75 5.30 -14.42
CA VAL A 13 -29.66 4.59 -13.13
C VAL A 13 -28.39 3.73 -13.03
N SER A 14 -27.73 3.41 -14.15
CA SER A 14 -26.49 2.66 -14.18
C SER A 14 -25.22 3.51 -14.01
N LEU A 15 -25.31 4.84 -14.00
CA LEU A 15 -24.27 5.70 -13.45
C LEU A 15 -24.52 5.83 -11.93
N SER A 16 -24.39 4.74 -11.21
CA SER A 16 -24.03 4.82 -9.79
C SER A 16 -22.70 5.57 -9.77
N ALA A 17 -22.75 6.86 -9.48
CA ALA A 17 -21.58 7.62 -9.11
C ALA A 17 -21.01 6.91 -7.90
N TYR A 18 -20.01 6.05 -8.11
CA TYR A 18 -19.16 5.55 -7.04
C TYR A 18 -18.60 6.82 -6.41
N ALA A 19 -19.13 7.21 -5.27
CA ALA A 19 -18.65 8.37 -4.55
C ALA A 19 -17.23 8.04 -4.12
N GLU A 20 -16.29 8.54 -4.89
CA GLU A 20 -14.87 8.35 -4.63
C GLU A 20 -14.56 8.95 -3.26
N ARG A 21 -14.23 8.10 -2.31
CA ARG A 21 -13.88 8.52 -0.96
C ARG A 21 -12.45 9.04 -1.02
N SER A 22 -12.30 10.35 -0.97
CA SER A 22 -11.00 11.01 -1.07
C SER A 22 -10.98 12.31 -0.26
N GLY A 23 -9.79 12.87 -0.05
CA GLY A 23 -9.60 14.12 0.67
C GLY A 23 -8.14 14.41 0.93
N THR A 24 -7.88 15.39 1.80
CA THR A 24 -6.53 15.80 2.17
C THR A 24 -6.12 15.22 3.52
N CYS A 25 -4.82 14.90 3.68
CA CYS A 25 -4.25 14.39 4.92
C CYS A 25 -2.90 15.02 5.30
N GLY A 26 -2.56 16.10 4.64
CA GLY A 26 -1.38 16.95 4.82
C GLY A 26 -1.52 18.16 3.91
N ASP A 27 -0.55 19.07 3.92
CA ASP A 27 -0.64 20.30 3.10
C ASP A 27 -0.64 19.97 1.61
N ASN A 28 0.18 19.00 1.18
CA ASN A 28 0.27 18.53 -0.20
C ASN A 28 0.00 17.02 -0.30
N LEU A 29 -0.70 16.42 0.66
CA LEU A 29 -1.04 15.02 0.67
C LEU A 29 -2.54 14.83 0.46
N GLN A 30 -2.87 13.87 -0.39
CA GLN A 30 -4.22 13.42 -0.65
C GLN A 30 -4.35 11.94 -0.32
N TRP A 31 -5.56 11.55 0.04
CA TRP A 31 -5.92 10.15 0.22
C TRP A 31 -7.10 9.77 -0.67
N LYS A 32 -7.13 8.52 -1.07
CA LYS A 32 -8.20 7.89 -1.85
C LYS A 32 -8.46 6.50 -1.30
N LEU A 33 -9.72 6.18 -1.05
CA LEU A 33 -10.17 4.87 -0.58
C LEU A 33 -11.10 4.24 -1.61
N THR A 34 -10.74 3.06 -2.10
CA THR A 34 -11.57 2.28 -3.01
C THR A 34 -12.62 1.45 -2.27
N ASP A 35 -13.62 0.93 -2.99
CA ASP A 35 -14.65 0.08 -2.41
C ASP A 35 -14.11 -1.28 -1.93
N GLU A 36 -13.01 -1.77 -2.53
CA GLU A 36 -12.28 -2.98 -2.11
C GLU A 36 -11.56 -2.79 -0.78
N GLY A 37 -11.42 -1.54 -0.34
CA GLY A 37 -10.77 -1.18 0.93
C GLY A 37 -9.28 -0.84 0.79
N VAL A 38 -8.83 -0.43 -0.41
CA VAL A 38 -7.47 0.06 -0.61
C VAL A 38 -7.42 1.56 -0.36
N LEU A 39 -6.70 1.97 0.68
CA LEU A 39 -6.43 3.36 1.00
C LEU A 39 -5.04 3.74 0.48
N THR A 40 -4.99 4.66 -0.46
CA THR A 40 -3.74 5.18 -1.03
C THR A 40 -3.51 6.61 -0.56
N ILE A 41 -2.30 6.92 -0.12
CA ILE A 41 -1.84 8.26 0.22
C ILE A 41 -0.85 8.70 -0.85
N THR A 42 -1.07 9.85 -1.46
CA THR A 42 -0.23 10.40 -2.53
C THR A 42 0.11 11.87 -2.28
N GLY A 43 1.13 12.37 -3.00
CA GLY A 43 1.62 13.75 -2.86
C GLY A 43 2.96 13.82 -2.16
N THR A 44 3.31 14.99 -1.63
CA THR A 44 4.64 15.24 -1.05
C THR A 44 4.56 15.88 0.32
N GLY A 45 5.47 15.48 1.22
CA GLY A 45 5.61 16.09 2.54
C GLY A 45 5.02 15.26 3.69
N LYS A 46 4.67 15.93 4.76
CA LYS A 46 4.27 15.31 6.02
C LYS A 46 2.76 15.07 6.08
N MET A 47 2.38 13.89 6.56
CA MET A 47 1.00 13.63 6.95
C MET A 47 0.68 14.36 8.27
N LYS A 48 -0.54 14.83 8.41
CA LYS A 48 -1.03 15.43 9.66
C LYS A 48 -1.04 14.42 10.79
N ASP A 49 -0.85 14.91 12.03
CA ASP A 49 -1.13 14.16 13.23
C ASP A 49 -2.66 14.17 13.51
N TRP A 50 -3.15 13.05 14.00
CA TRP A 50 -4.56 12.88 14.34
C TRP A 50 -4.72 12.57 15.83
N LYS A 51 -5.85 12.95 16.38
CA LYS A 51 -6.28 12.38 17.66
C LYS A 51 -6.71 10.92 17.43
N TYR A 52 -6.64 10.12 18.46
CA TYR A 52 -7.07 8.72 18.39
C TYR A 52 -8.49 8.64 17.80
N ASN A 53 -8.66 7.80 16.76
CA ASN A 53 -9.92 7.59 16.03
C ASN A 53 -10.48 8.79 15.22
N TYR A 54 -9.65 9.79 14.91
CA TYR A 54 -10.09 10.99 14.18
C TYR A 54 -9.49 11.14 12.77
N SER A 55 -8.74 10.15 12.27
CA SER A 55 -8.29 10.21 10.87
C SER A 55 -9.48 10.15 9.91
N PRO A 56 -9.40 10.78 8.71
CA PRO A 56 -10.54 10.86 7.78
C PRO A 56 -11.11 9.51 7.37
N TRP A 57 -10.27 8.49 7.32
CA TRP A 57 -10.64 7.11 6.95
C TRP A 57 -11.06 6.24 8.13
N TYR A 58 -10.93 6.71 9.36
CA TYR A 58 -11.34 5.94 10.55
C TYR A 58 -12.82 5.54 10.53
N ALA A 59 -13.68 6.42 10.00
CA ALA A 59 -15.11 6.15 9.86
C ALA A 59 -15.41 4.99 8.89
N TYR A 60 -14.47 4.69 7.98
CA TYR A 60 -14.60 3.63 7.00
C TYR A 60 -13.98 2.35 7.53
N LYS A 61 -14.79 1.49 8.14
CA LYS A 61 -14.34 0.18 8.67
C LYS A 61 -13.85 -0.79 7.57
N SER A 62 -13.89 -0.35 6.31
CA SER A 62 -13.51 -1.15 5.13
C SER A 62 -12.03 -1.08 4.76
N VAL A 63 -11.20 -0.27 5.43
CA VAL A 63 -9.77 -0.16 5.10
C VAL A 63 -9.07 -1.48 5.37
N LYS A 64 -8.68 -2.19 4.30
CA LYS A 64 -7.99 -3.49 4.34
C LYS A 64 -6.52 -3.37 4.00
N GLN A 65 -6.17 -2.44 3.13
CA GLN A 65 -4.82 -2.19 2.67
C GLN A 65 -4.51 -0.70 2.72
N VAL A 66 -3.30 -0.36 3.15
CA VAL A 66 -2.76 1.00 3.12
C VAL A 66 -1.53 1.03 2.22
N ILE A 67 -1.49 2.00 1.31
CA ILE A 67 -0.35 2.26 0.44
C ILE A 67 0.10 3.71 0.67
N ILE A 68 1.28 3.87 1.25
CA ILE A 68 1.94 5.17 1.40
C ILE A 68 2.81 5.37 0.17
N GLY A 69 2.46 6.33 -0.68
CA GLY A 69 3.13 6.60 -1.95
C GLY A 69 4.42 7.39 -1.80
N ASP A 70 5.16 7.45 -2.91
CA ASP A 70 6.40 8.22 -2.99
C ASP A 70 6.17 9.71 -2.71
N GLY A 71 7.15 10.33 -2.04
CA GLY A 71 7.09 11.73 -1.63
C GLY A 71 6.48 11.98 -0.25
N VAL A 72 5.76 11.01 0.33
CA VAL A 72 5.30 11.09 1.73
C VAL A 72 6.51 10.90 2.65
N THR A 73 6.80 11.89 3.49
CA THR A 73 7.98 11.86 4.36
C THR A 73 7.69 11.43 5.79
N THR A 74 6.47 11.60 6.24
CA THR A 74 6.07 11.26 7.61
C THR A 74 4.67 10.65 7.63
N ILE A 75 4.49 9.57 8.37
CA ILE A 75 3.17 9.06 8.76
C ILE A 75 2.82 9.70 10.10
N GLY A 76 1.71 10.42 10.15
CA GLY A 76 1.30 11.17 11.34
C GLY A 76 0.91 10.30 12.52
N SER A 77 0.93 10.89 13.71
CA SER A 77 0.49 10.24 14.95
C SER A 77 -0.97 9.78 14.82
N SER A 78 -1.28 8.59 15.30
CA SER A 78 -2.60 7.95 15.26
C SER A 78 -3.25 7.85 13.87
N ALA A 79 -2.46 7.98 12.78
CA ALA A 79 -3.00 8.04 11.42
C ALA A 79 -3.87 6.82 11.07
N PHE A 80 -3.46 5.63 11.44
CA PHE A 80 -4.18 4.37 11.18
C PHE A 80 -4.64 3.67 12.46
N SER A 81 -4.64 4.41 13.59
CA SER A 81 -5.06 3.85 14.85
C SER A 81 -6.48 3.29 14.78
N GLY A 82 -6.68 2.08 15.30
CA GLY A 82 -7.98 1.39 15.32
C GLY A 82 -8.48 0.89 13.96
N CYS A 83 -7.64 0.90 12.91
CA CYS A 83 -7.98 0.27 11.63
C CYS A 83 -7.99 -1.25 11.74
N SER A 84 -9.02 -1.80 12.42
CA SER A 84 -9.10 -3.22 12.76
C SER A 84 -9.28 -4.15 11.57
N SER A 85 -9.73 -3.66 10.41
CA SER A 85 -9.83 -4.45 9.17
C SER A 85 -8.55 -4.46 8.36
N LEU A 86 -7.54 -3.66 8.73
CA LEU A 86 -6.28 -3.52 8.01
C LEU A 86 -5.49 -4.83 8.07
N THR A 87 -5.12 -5.36 6.90
CA THR A 87 -4.38 -6.62 6.75
C THR A 87 -2.99 -6.42 6.19
N SER A 88 -2.77 -5.37 5.39
CA SER A 88 -1.48 -5.08 4.78
C SER A 88 -1.16 -3.58 4.72
N VAL A 89 0.13 -3.26 4.84
CA VAL A 89 0.65 -1.89 4.73
C VAL A 89 1.87 -1.90 3.82
N THR A 90 1.94 -0.95 2.88
CA THR A 90 3.13 -0.67 2.08
C THR A 90 3.60 0.75 2.36
N ILE A 91 4.87 0.90 2.68
CA ILE A 91 5.53 2.16 3.01
C ILE A 91 6.72 2.34 2.06
N THR A 92 6.71 3.39 1.25
CA THR A 92 7.79 3.67 0.31
C THR A 92 9.05 4.21 1.00
N ASN A 93 10.13 4.30 0.24
CA ASN A 93 11.45 4.70 0.74
C ASN A 93 11.56 6.17 1.16
N SER A 94 10.58 7.01 0.80
CA SER A 94 10.54 8.43 1.15
C SER A 94 10.15 8.68 2.62
N VAL A 95 9.51 7.71 3.29
CA VAL A 95 9.09 7.85 4.68
C VAL A 95 10.29 7.71 5.61
N THR A 96 10.52 8.74 6.42
CA THR A 96 11.62 8.78 7.41
C THR A 96 11.14 8.68 8.85
N THR A 97 9.86 8.98 9.11
CA THR A 97 9.33 9.01 10.48
C THR A 97 7.90 8.46 10.52
N ILE A 98 7.59 7.68 11.56
CA ILE A 98 6.24 7.17 11.83
C ILE A 98 5.86 7.58 13.26
N GLY A 99 4.77 8.33 13.37
CA GLY A 99 4.33 8.96 14.61
C GLY A 99 3.79 7.99 15.65
N TYR A 100 3.53 8.54 16.84
CA TYR A 100 2.99 7.82 17.98
C TYR A 100 1.65 7.17 17.64
N TYR A 101 1.47 5.91 18.03
CA TYR A 101 0.23 5.16 17.86
C TYR A 101 -0.24 5.06 16.38
N ALA A 102 0.63 5.28 15.39
CA ALA A 102 0.24 5.35 14.00
C ALA A 102 -0.54 4.12 13.54
N PHE A 103 -0.16 2.93 13.99
CA PHE A 103 -0.82 1.65 13.70
C PHE A 103 -1.37 0.95 14.95
N SER A 104 -1.56 1.70 16.04
CA SER A 104 -2.09 1.13 17.28
C SER A 104 -3.47 0.51 17.05
N GLY A 105 -3.70 -0.68 17.60
CA GLY A 105 -4.98 -1.40 17.48
C GLY A 105 -5.24 -2.03 16.11
N CYS A 106 -4.27 -2.03 15.19
CA CYS A 106 -4.35 -2.73 13.90
C CYS A 106 -4.13 -4.25 14.07
N LYS A 107 -5.06 -4.92 14.77
CA LYS A 107 -4.90 -6.31 15.24
C LYS A 107 -4.81 -7.36 14.13
N ASN A 108 -5.29 -7.05 12.93
CA ASN A 108 -5.37 -7.99 11.81
C ASN A 108 -4.28 -7.79 10.76
N VAL A 109 -3.32 -6.90 10.99
CA VAL A 109 -2.18 -6.72 10.07
C VAL A 109 -1.35 -8.00 10.04
N LYS A 110 -1.22 -8.56 8.83
CA LYS A 110 -0.46 -9.79 8.56
C LYS A 110 0.86 -9.50 7.88
N GLN A 111 0.96 -8.33 7.25
CA GLN A 111 2.12 -7.98 6.43
C GLN A 111 2.35 -6.47 6.44
N ILE A 112 3.60 -6.09 6.62
CA ILE A 112 4.09 -4.72 6.42
C ILE A 112 5.28 -4.79 5.46
N THR A 113 5.24 -4.00 4.39
CA THR A 113 6.37 -3.83 3.46
C THR A 113 6.94 -2.44 3.62
N VAL A 114 8.23 -2.33 3.84
CA VAL A 114 8.95 -1.06 3.93
C VAL A 114 10.09 -1.05 2.92
N GLU A 115 10.07 -0.09 2.01
CA GLU A 115 11.06 0.01 0.93
C GLU A 115 12.32 0.81 1.32
N ALA A 116 12.29 1.48 2.48
CA ALA A 116 13.40 2.27 2.97
C ALA A 116 14.59 1.40 3.37
N VAL A 117 15.79 1.75 2.88
CA VAL A 117 17.06 1.09 3.26
C VAL A 117 17.40 1.40 4.71
N THR A 118 17.17 2.63 5.14
CA THR A 118 17.28 3.04 6.55
C THR A 118 15.90 2.93 7.20
N PRO A 119 15.76 2.17 8.29
CA PRO A 119 14.49 2.05 8.98
C PRO A 119 13.91 3.43 9.35
N PRO A 120 12.65 3.74 9.02
CA PRO A 120 12.00 4.94 9.53
C PRO A 120 12.02 4.99 11.05
N GLU A 121 12.23 6.18 11.60
CA GLU A 121 12.14 6.39 13.05
C GLU A 121 10.71 6.11 13.53
N CYS A 122 10.57 5.23 14.52
CA CYS A 122 9.31 4.88 15.16
C CYS A 122 9.34 5.17 16.64
N SER A 123 8.21 5.62 17.20
CA SER A 123 8.05 5.59 18.65
C SER A 123 7.76 4.16 19.13
N ILE A 124 7.94 3.93 20.43
CA ILE A 124 7.72 2.62 21.06
C ILE A 124 6.28 2.11 20.94
N ASN A 125 5.30 2.99 20.77
CA ASN A 125 3.87 2.65 20.72
C ASN A 125 3.31 2.68 19.27
N THR A 126 4.15 2.84 18.26
CA THR A 126 3.73 2.91 16.86
C THR A 126 2.90 1.71 16.44
N PHE A 127 3.30 0.50 16.85
CA PHE A 127 2.67 -0.78 16.52
C PHE A 127 1.93 -1.44 17.69
N ASP A 128 1.53 -0.66 18.69
CA ASP A 128 0.81 -1.21 19.85
C ASP A 128 -0.45 -1.97 19.42
N GLY A 129 -0.61 -3.22 19.88
CA GLY A 129 -1.71 -4.10 19.49
C GLY A 129 -1.60 -4.77 18.12
N VAL A 130 -0.53 -4.52 17.35
CA VAL A 130 -0.17 -5.35 16.19
C VAL A 130 0.47 -6.65 16.69
N ASN A 131 0.06 -7.81 16.14
CA ASN A 131 0.70 -9.08 16.46
C ASN A 131 2.05 -9.20 15.72
N THR A 132 3.08 -8.57 16.26
CA THR A 132 4.43 -8.53 15.65
C THR A 132 5.12 -9.90 15.59
N LYS A 133 4.60 -10.90 16.32
CA LYS A 133 5.12 -12.27 16.28
C LYS A 133 4.69 -13.02 15.02
N GLU A 134 3.53 -12.67 14.46
CA GLU A 134 2.96 -13.32 13.27
C GLU A 134 2.92 -12.41 12.04
N CYS A 135 3.04 -11.10 12.24
CA CYS A 135 3.09 -10.15 11.16
C CYS A 135 4.44 -10.25 10.42
N LYS A 136 4.40 -10.49 9.11
CA LYS A 136 5.60 -10.48 8.28
C LYS A 136 6.03 -9.05 7.98
N LEU A 137 7.29 -8.75 8.23
CA LEU A 137 7.93 -7.49 7.88
C LEU A 137 8.86 -7.70 6.69
N PHE A 138 8.51 -7.14 5.54
CA PHE A 138 9.32 -7.16 4.33
C PHE A 138 10.14 -5.88 4.22
N VAL A 139 11.47 -6.02 4.11
CA VAL A 139 12.42 -4.90 4.05
C VAL A 139 13.48 -5.17 2.97
N PRO A 140 14.22 -4.16 2.49
CA PRO A 140 15.33 -4.37 1.59
C PRO A 140 16.29 -5.43 2.14
N LYS A 141 16.69 -6.39 1.30
CA LYS A 141 17.50 -7.55 1.72
C LYS A 141 18.76 -7.14 2.52
N ASN A 142 19.40 -6.05 2.11
CA ASN A 142 20.61 -5.55 2.75
C ASN A 142 20.34 -4.74 4.03
N SER A 143 19.07 -4.53 4.39
CA SER A 143 18.67 -3.73 5.56
C SER A 143 18.11 -4.56 6.72
N ILE A 144 17.99 -5.87 6.57
CA ILE A 144 17.42 -6.77 7.60
C ILE A 144 18.06 -6.53 8.98
N ASP A 145 19.38 -6.45 9.05
CA ASP A 145 20.09 -6.25 10.31
C ASP A 145 19.88 -4.87 10.92
N ALA A 146 19.65 -3.86 10.09
CA ALA A 146 19.28 -2.52 10.55
C ALA A 146 17.88 -2.52 11.19
N TYR A 147 16.89 -3.15 10.53
CA TYR A 147 15.53 -3.27 11.07
C TYR A 147 15.45 -4.09 12.36
N LYS A 148 16.24 -5.15 12.48
CA LYS A 148 16.35 -5.96 13.73
C LYS A 148 16.88 -5.17 14.92
N LYS A 149 17.55 -4.05 14.70
CA LYS A 149 18.13 -3.19 15.75
C LYS A 149 17.36 -1.90 15.99
N ALA A 150 16.54 -1.48 15.02
CA ALA A 150 15.83 -0.21 15.08
C ALA A 150 14.63 -0.27 16.05
N ASP A 151 14.45 0.79 16.84
CA ASP A 151 13.33 0.90 17.76
C ASP A 151 11.98 0.84 17.01
N GLY A 152 11.00 0.17 17.63
CA GLY A 152 9.71 -0.14 17.00
C GLY A 152 9.77 -1.33 16.03
N TRP A 153 10.81 -1.46 15.22
CA TRP A 153 10.94 -2.52 14.23
C TRP A 153 11.51 -3.82 14.81
N LYS A 154 12.40 -3.73 15.80
CA LYS A 154 13.00 -4.89 16.49
C LYS A 154 12.01 -5.83 17.16
N GLU A 155 10.77 -5.38 17.34
CA GLU A 155 9.68 -6.18 17.90
C GLU A 155 9.09 -7.19 16.89
N PHE A 156 9.41 -7.06 15.60
CA PHE A 156 8.95 -8.00 14.58
C PHE A 156 9.83 -9.25 14.53
N PHE A 157 9.20 -10.42 14.63
CA PHE A 157 9.90 -11.70 14.64
C PHE A 157 10.16 -12.25 13.23
N LEU A 158 9.28 -11.93 12.28
CA LEU A 158 9.32 -12.46 10.91
C LEU A 158 9.78 -11.35 9.96
N ILE A 159 11.10 -11.09 9.91
CA ILE A 159 11.69 -10.10 9.01
C ILE A 159 12.27 -10.81 7.79
N GLU A 160 11.74 -10.53 6.60
CA GLU A 160 12.12 -11.12 5.33
C GLU A 160 12.72 -10.06 4.40
N GLY A 161 13.78 -10.43 3.66
CA GLY A 161 14.43 -9.54 2.71
C GLY A 161 13.74 -9.54 1.35
N ILE A 162 13.40 -8.35 0.84
CA ILE A 162 12.96 -8.18 -0.54
C ILE A 162 14.09 -7.58 -1.39
N THR A 163 14.14 -7.97 -2.65
CA THR A 163 15.03 -7.31 -3.61
C THR A 163 14.36 -5.99 -4.03
N THR A 164 14.88 -4.87 -3.50
CA THR A 164 14.40 -3.54 -3.87
C THR A 164 14.74 -3.25 -5.33
N GLY A 165 13.75 -3.07 -6.12
CA GLY A 165 13.84 -2.64 -7.50
C GLY A 165 12.50 -2.81 -8.20
N ILE A 166 11.90 -1.74 -8.64
CA ILE A 166 10.79 -1.60 -9.62
C ILE A 166 9.56 -2.52 -9.40
N ILE A 167 9.73 -3.68 -8.75
CA ILE A 167 8.69 -4.70 -8.60
C ILE A 167 7.56 -4.25 -7.66
N ASN A 168 7.86 -3.51 -6.58
CA ASN A 168 6.85 -3.17 -5.57
C ASN A 168 5.76 -2.21 -6.06
N ASN A 169 6.08 -1.28 -6.96
CA ASN A 169 5.05 -0.44 -7.62
C ASN A 169 4.16 -1.22 -8.60
N ILE A 170 4.60 -2.42 -8.96
CA ILE A 170 3.90 -3.29 -9.89
C ILE A 170 3.01 -4.26 -9.13
N TYR A 171 3.44 -4.80 -7.99
CA TYR A 171 2.70 -5.78 -7.18
C TYR A 171 1.29 -5.31 -6.79
N ASN A 172 1.11 -4.03 -6.50
CA ASN A 172 -0.19 -3.48 -6.10
C ASN A 172 -1.13 -3.19 -7.27
N LYS A 173 -0.73 -3.47 -8.52
CA LYS A 173 -1.49 -3.14 -9.73
C LYS A 173 -1.58 -4.28 -10.75
N ILE A 174 -1.09 -5.48 -10.38
CA ILE A 174 -1.04 -6.62 -11.28
C ILE A 174 -2.15 -7.62 -10.96
N GLU A 175 -3.36 -7.31 -11.41
CA GLU A 175 -4.34 -8.32 -11.79
C GLU A 175 -4.60 -8.14 -13.28
N ASN A 176 -4.49 -9.25 -14.04
CA ASN A 176 -4.80 -9.29 -15.47
C ASN A 176 -3.89 -8.44 -16.39
N VAL A 177 -2.57 -8.48 -16.21
CA VAL A 177 -1.64 -7.75 -17.07
C VAL A 177 -1.05 -8.64 -18.17
N ASP A 178 -0.80 -8.04 -19.31
CA ASP A 178 -0.05 -8.67 -20.38
C ASP A 178 1.45 -8.42 -20.19
N VAL A 179 2.25 -9.47 -20.37
CA VAL A 179 3.72 -9.43 -20.28
C VAL A 179 4.33 -9.68 -21.63
N TYR A 180 5.29 -8.86 -22.01
CA TYR A 180 5.99 -8.94 -23.28
C TYR A 180 7.50 -9.04 -23.06
N THR A 181 8.20 -9.71 -23.97
CA THR A 181 9.65 -9.59 -24.09
C THR A 181 10.03 -8.19 -24.56
N ILE A 182 11.33 -7.85 -24.45
CA ILE A 182 11.84 -6.56 -24.96
C ILE A 182 11.65 -6.39 -26.47
N ASP A 183 11.54 -7.51 -27.20
CA ASP A 183 11.31 -7.55 -28.65
C ASP A 183 9.81 -7.48 -28.99
N GLY A 184 8.93 -7.28 -27.99
CA GLY A 184 7.50 -7.10 -28.19
C GLY A 184 6.68 -8.40 -28.31
N VAL A 185 7.29 -9.57 -28.07
CA VAL A 185 6.58 -10.85 -28.06
C VAL A 185 5.83 -11.01 -26.75
N LYS A 186 4.53 -11.28 -26.83
CA LYS A 186 3.71 -11.52 -25.61
C LYS A 186 4.07 -12.88 -25.00
N CYS A 187 4.51 -12.86 -23.75
CA CYS A 187 4.88 -14.04 -22.96
C CYS A 187 3.73 -14.56 -22.10
N LEU A 188 2.98 -13.64 -21.46
CA LEU A 188 1.84 -13.96 -20.62
C LEU A 188 0.67 -13.03 -20.93
N SER A 189 -0.55 -13.54 -20.80
CA SER A 189 -1.78 -12.79 -20.97
C SER A 189 -2.58 -12.84 -19.69
N LYS A 190 -3.08 -11.68 -19.22
CA LYS A 190 -3.85 -11.54 -17.97
C LYS A 190 -3.13 -12.18 -16.77
N ALA A 191 -1.82 -12.05 -16.73
CA ALA A 191 -0.96 -12.65 -15.72
C ALA A 191 -1.18 -12.01 -14.33
N ASN A 192 -1.07 -12.85 -13.31
CA ASN A 192 -0.95 -12.44 -11.92
C ASN A 192 0.53 -12.39 -11.49
N VAL A 193 0.77 -11.88 -10.28
CA VAL A 193 2.12 -11.72 -9.71
C VAL A 193 2.92 -13.02 -9.65
N ASN A 194 2.27 -14.14 -9.30
CA ASN A 194 2.98 -15.42 -9.16
C ASN A 194 3.48 -15.95 -10.50
N GLU A 195 2.68 -15.79 -11.56
CA GLU A 195 3.05 -16.18 -12.93
C GLU A 195 4.20 -15.32 -13.45
N ILE A 196 4.21 -14.02 -13.12
CA ILE A 196 5.31 -13.12 -13.49
C ILE A 196 6.61 -13.49 -12.77
N ASN A 197 6.53 -13.83 -11.49
CA ASN A 197 7.70 -14.26 -10.70
C ASN A 197 8.27 -15.61 -11.15
N ALA A 198 7.46 -16.44 -11.82
CA ALA A 198 7.89 -17.71 -12.39
C ALA A 198 8.58 -17.56 -13.77
N LEU A 199 8.59 -16.36 -14.35
CA LEU A 199 9.28 -16.10 -15.60
C LEU A 199 10.80 -16.33 -15.46
N PRO A 200 11.45 -16.82 -16.52
CA PRO A 200 12.91 -16.90 -16.57
C PRO A 200 13.58 -15.55 -16.30
N LYS A 201 14.83 -15.60 -15.82
CA LYS A 201 15.65 -14.39 -15.71
C LYS A 201 15.70 -13.65 -17.03
N GLY A 202 15.40 -12.37 -17.04
CA GLY A 202 15.31 -11.62 -18.28
C GLY A 202 14.76 -10.22 -18.13
N VAL A 203 14.58 -9.56 -19.26
CA VAL A 203 14.01 -8.21 -19.34
C VAL A 203 12.64 -8.31 -20.00
N TYR A 204 11.63 -7.76 -19.33
CA TYR A 204 10.23 -7.83 -19.75
C TYR A 204 9.60 -6.44 -19.76
N ILE A 205 8.53 -6.29 -20.53
CA ILE A 205 7.68 -5.09 -20.53
C ILE A 205 6.34 -5.47 -19.90
N ILE A 206 5.98 -4.80 -18.82
CA ILE A 206 4.71 -4.98 -18.10
C ILE A 206 4.06 -3.61 -17.92
N ASN A 207 2.84 -3.43 -18.38
CA ASN A 207 2.14 -2.13 -18.37
C ASN A 207 2.99 -1.00 -18.98
N GLY A 208 3.73 -1.28 -20.07
CA GLY A 208 4.62 -0.32 -20.75
C GLY A 208 5.91 0.01 -19.98
N LYS A 209 6.19 -0.63 -18.85
CA LYS A 209 7.41 -0.44 -18.05
C LYS A 209 8.38 -1.60 -18.24
N LYS A 210 9.66 -1.27 -18.36
CA LYS A 210 10.76 -2.25 -18.44
C LYS A 210 11.05 -2.81 -17.05
N ILE A 211 11.05 -4.15 -16.92
CA ILE A 211 11.28 -4.88 -15.68
C ILE A 211 12.38 -5.91 -15.88
N ILE A 212 13.24 -6.07 -14.90
CA ILE A 212 14.33 -7.05 -14.91
C ILE A 212 14.00 -8.12 -13.86
N ILE A 213 13.79 -9.36 -14.32
CA ILE A 213 13.69 -10.55 -13.47
C ILE A 213 15.10 -11.15 -13.35
N LYS A 214 15.59 -11.22 -12.10
CA LYS A 214 16.97 -11.66 -11.79
C LYS A 214 17.03 -13.09 -11.32
#